data_b88d317c390942ed265652d3d8927e63
#
_entry.id   b88d317c390942ed265652d3d8927e63
#
_cell.length_a   1.000
_cell.length_b   1.000
_cell.length_c   1.000
_cell.angle_alpha   90.00
_cell.angle_beta   90.00
_cell.angle_gamma   90.00
#
_symmetry.space_group_name_H-M   'P 1'
#
loop_
_entity.id
_entity.type
_entity.pdbx_description
1 polymer ?
#
loop_
_entity_poly.entity_id
_entity_poly.type
_entity_poly.pdbx_seq_one_letter_code
_entity_poly.pdbx_strand_id
1 'polypeptide(L)'
;MLTRDEFNKGFGQAIKAAREAQGVSRAQLAERMRQHPVDPERYLRRLAALCTLAYLIRKQKKLTHQQVAERGKIPIGFVRDLEACKIHNPDSYLVYCLTFGLGIPYTRFEKRVDRLAKTPLDENDRPIRKNKKK
;
A
#
# COMPACT_ATOMS: atom_id res chain seq x y z
N MET A 1 13.29 -12.60 1.21
CA MET A 1 12.72 -11.28 1.55
C MET A 1 13.86 -10.28 1.69
N LEU A 2 13.71 -9.10 1.09
CA LEU A 2 14.73 -8.05 1.16
C LEU A 2 14.85 -7.49 2.58
N THR A 3 16.06 -7.09 2.95
CA THR A 3 16.27 -6.29 4.18
C THR A 3 15.73 -4.88 3.97
N ARG A 4 15.58 -4.12 5.06
CA ARG A 4 15.15 -2.71 4.98
C ARG A 4 16.09 -1.89 4.08
N ASP A 5 17.40 -2.06 4.24
CA ASP A 5 18.39 -1.31 3.45
C ASP A 5 18.31 -1.66 1.98
N GLU A 6 18.19 -2.94 1.65
CA GLU A 6 18.02 -3.39 0.26
C GLU A 6 16.73 -2.84 -0.37
N PHE A 7 15.62 -2.85 0.38
CA PHE A 7 14.34 -2.30 -0.06
C PHE A 7 14.45 -0.80 -0.34
N ASN A 8 15.02 -0.04 0.61
CA ASN A 8 15.16 1.41 0.46
C ASN A 8 16.08 1.78 -0.68
N LYS A 9 17.17 1.05 -0.88
CA LYS A 9 18.09 1.27 -1.98
C LYS A 9 17.43 1.03 -3.33
N GLY A 10 16.70 -0.08 -3.47
CA GLY A 10 15.95 -0.40 -4.69
C GLY A 10 14.89 0.64 -5.00
N PHE A 11 14.14 1.08 -3.98
CA PHE A 11 13.14 2.11 -4.12
C PHE A 11 13.76 3.45 -4.56
N GLY A 12 14.85 3.86 -3.94
CA GLY A 12 15.56 5.09 -4.31
C GLY A 12 16.11 5.04 -5.75
N GLN A 13 16.63 3.89 -6.16
CA GLN A 13 17.12 3.69 -7.53
C GLN A 13 15.96 3.76 -8.54
N ALA A 14 14.81 3.18 -8.22
CA ALA A 14 13.64 3.23 -9.09
C ALA A 14 13.12 4.67 -9.26
N ILE A 15 13.09 5.46 -8.20
CA ILE A 15 12.71 6.88 -8.26
C ILE A 15 13.70 7.66 -9.11
N LYS A 16 15.01 7.43 -8.91
CA LYS A 16 16.06 8.08 -9.68
C LYS A 16 15.93 7.76 -11.17
N ALA A 17 15.73 6.49 -11.52
CA ALA A 17 15.56 6.07 -12.90
C ALA A 17 14.32 6.70 -13.54
N ALA A 18 13.20 6.71 -12.84
CA ALA A 18 11.97 7.34 -13.32
C ALA A 18 12.13 8.84 -13.54
N ARG A 19 12.82 9.52 -12.62
CA ARG A 19 13.12 10.94 -12.70
C ARG A 19 14.02 11.26 -13.91
N GLU A 20 15.08 10.47 -14.09
CA GLU A 20 16.02 10.65 -15.20
C GLU A 20 15.36 10.40 -16.55
N ALA A 21 14.49 9.39 -16.63
CA ALA A 21 13.72 9.10 -17.85
C ALA A 21 12.82 10.26 -18.26
N GLN A 22 12.35 11.05 -17.31
CA GLN A 22 11.54 12.24 -17.58
C GLN A 22 12.38 13.52 -17.73
N GLY A 23 13.70 13.43 -17.59
CA GLY A 23 14.58 14.59 -17.67
C GLY A 23 14.38 15.60 -16.54
N VAL A 24 13.98 15.13 -15.36
CA VAL A 24 13.64 15.97 -14.21
C VAL A 24 14.75 15.92 -13.17
N SER A 25 15.25 17.07 -12.73
CA SER A 25 16.20 17.14 -11.63
C SER A 25 15.51 16.94 -10.28
N ARG A 26 16.31 16.66 -9.23
CA ARG A 26 15.77 16.57 -7.86
C ARG A 26 15.05 17.84 -7.43
N ALA A 27 15.63 19.01 -7.77
CA ALA A 27 15.03 20.29 -7.45
C ALA A 27 13.70 20.50 -8.18
N GLN A 28 13.62 20.12 -9.44
CA GLN A 28 12.39 20.21 -10.23
C GLN A 28 11.31 19.29 -9.68
N LEU A 29 11.69 18.07 -9.29
CA LEU A 29 10.75 17.13 -8.68
C LEU A 29 10.20 17.67 -7.35
N ALA A 30 11.09 18.20 -6.50
CA ALA A 30 10.68 18.81 -5.23
C ALA A 30 9.72 19.99 -5.45
N GLU A 31 9.98 20.81 -6.47
CA GLU A 31 9.11 21.92 -6.82
C GLU A 31 7.74 21.45 -7.31
N ARG A 32 7.68 20.45 -8.15
CA ARG A 32 6.43 19.83 -8.60
C ARG A 32 5.61 19.28 -7.44
N MET A 33 6.26 18.66 -6.48
CA MET A 33 5.60 18.14 -5.28
C MET A 33 5.01 19.26 -4.42
N ARG A 34 5.68 20.43 -4.35
CA ARG A 34 5.15 21.60 -3.64
C ARG A 34 3.95 22.22 -4.35
N GLN A 35 3.99 22.28 -5.69
CA GLN A 35 2.92 22.84 -6.51
C GLN A 35 1.68 21.94 -6.56
N HIS A 36 1.88 20.65 -6.42
CA HIS A 36 0.83 19.63 -6.47
C HIS A 36 0.86 18.80 -5.20
N PRO A 37 0.45 19.39 -4.06
CA PRO A 37 0.41 18.65 -2.82
C PRO A 37 -0.53 17.45 -2.95
N VAL A 38 -0.19 16.35 -2.25
CA VAL A 38 -1.03 15.16 -2.25
C VAL A 38 -2.43 15.53 -1.75
N ASP A 39 -3.45 15.16 -2.53
CA ASP A 39 -4.84 15.32 -2.13
C ASP A 39 -5.09 14.48 -0.87
N PRO A 40 -5.46 15.10 0.28
CA PRO A 40 -5.68 14.36 1.52
C PRO A 40 -6.76 13.30 1.38
N GLU A 41 -7.80 13.56 0.62
CA GLU A 41 -8.88 12.60 0.39
C GLU A 41 -8.38 11.37 -0.37
N ARG A 42 -7.56 11.57 -1.40
CA ARG A 42 -6.95 10.49 -2.17
C ARG A 42 -6.04 9.64 -1.29
N TYR A 43 -5.26 10.29 -0.43
CA TYR A 43 -4.38 9.60 0.51
C TYR A 43 -5.19 8.74 1.48
N LEU A 44 -6.26 9.29 2.06
CA LEU A 44 -7.11 8.55 2.99
C LEU A 44 -7.81 7.36 2.33
N ARG A 45 -8.25 7.52 1.09
CA ARG A 45 -8.84 6.41 0.32
C ARG A 45 -7.83 5.29 0.10
N ARG A 46 -6.60 5.65 -0.25
CA ARG A 46 -5.54 4.66 -0.45
C ARG A 46 -5.21 3.95 0.86
N LEU A 47 -5.12 4.69 1.96
CA LEU A 47 -4.87 4.11 3.27
C LEU A 47 -5.99 3.16 3.68
N ALA A 48 -7.24 3.55 3.52
CA ALA A 48 -8.39 2.71 3.81
C ALA A 48 -8.41 1.45 2.94
N ALA A 49 -8.07 1.58 1.66
CA ALA A 49 -7.96 0.46 0.73
C ALA A 49 -6.88 -0.52 1.17
N LEU A 50 -5.72 -0.02 1.59
CA LEU A 50 -4.61 -0.83 2.06
C LEU A 50 -5.00 -1.63 3.31
N CYS A 51 -5.61 -0.97 4.28
CA CYS A 51 -6.06 -1.62 5.53
C CYS A 51 -7.12 -2.69 5.24
N THR A 52 -8.10 -2.35 4.41
CA THR A 52 -9.20 -3.25 4.04
C THR A 52 -8.67 -4.47 3.30
N LEU A 53 -7.79 -4.25 2.32
CA LEU A 53 -7.24 -5.34 1.52
C LEU A 53 -6.39 -6.29 2.35
N ALA A 54 -5.57 -5.76 3.26
CA ALA A 54 -4.78 -6.59 4.17
C ALA A 54 -5.68 -7.51 5.00
N TYR A 55 -6.76 -6.95 5.56
CA TYR A 55 -7.76 -7.71 6.32
C TYR A 55 -8.42 -8.79 5.45
N LEU A 56 -8.90 -8.41 4.26
CA LEU A 56 -9.62 -9.34 3.38
C LEU A 56 -8.76 -10.51 2.93
N ILE A 57 -7.50 -10.25 2.55
CA ILE A 57 -6.59 -11.31 2.12
C ILE A 57 -6.29 -12.25 3.28
N ARG A 58 -6.02 -11.69 4.47
CA ARG A 58 -5.76 -12.52 5.65
C ARG A 58 -6.95 -13.43 5.96
N LYS A 59 -8.17 -12.88 5.95
CA LYS A 59 -9.39 -13.64 6.20
C LYS A 59 -9.65 -14.70 5.13
N GLN A 60 -9.45 -14.34 3.87
CA GLN A 60 -9.63 -15.27 2.76
C GLN A 60 -8.69 -16.47 2.86
N LYS A 61 -7.47 -16.24 3.31
CA LYS A 61 -6.46 -17.28 3.48
C LYS A 61 -6.55 -17.96 4.84
N LYS A 62 -7.49 -17.56 5.68
CA LYS A 62 -7.70 -18.12 7.03
C LYS A 62 -6.45 -18.05 7.91
N LEU A 63 -5.71 -16.94 7.80
CA LEU A 63 -4.52 -16.69 8.59
C LEU A 63 -4.88 -15.90 9.85
N THR A 64 -4.15 -16.17 10.94
CA THR A 64 -4.23 -15.34 12.14
C THR A 64 -3.27 -14.15 12.02
N HIS A 65 -3.48 -13.12 12.83
CA HIS A 65 -2.54 -12.00 12.93
C HIS A 65 -1.12 -12.49 13.25
N GLN A 66 -1.02 -13.45 14.16
CA GLN A 66 0.26 -14.01 14.58
C GLN A 66 0.96 -14.71 13.43
N GLN A 67 0.24 -15.50 12.63
CA GLN A 67 0.84 -16.20 11.49
C GLN A 67 1.39 -15.21 10.45
N VAL A 68 0.65 -14.15 10.16
CA VAL A 68 1.10 -13.11 9.23
C VAL A 68 2.34 -12.40 9.80
N ALA A 69 2.31 -12.05 11.08
CA ALA A 69 3.43 -11.38 11.73
C ALA A 69 4.70 -12.24 11.72
N GLU A 70 4.59 -13.52 12.04
CA GLU A 70 5.72 -14.44 12.03
C GLU A 70 6.31 -14.63 10.64
N ARG A 71 5.46 -14.84 9.64
CA ARG A 71 5.89 -15.04 8.25
C ARG A 71 6.55 -13.79 7.69
N GLY A 72 5.99 -12.62 7.99
CA GLY A 72 6.52 -11.34 7.53
C GLY A 72 7.64 -10.79 8.37
N LYS A 73 7.92 -11.40 9.52
CA LYS A 73 8.92 -10.93 10.50
C LYS A 73 8.64 -9.49 10.93
N ILE A 74 7.39 -9.21 11.23
CA ILE A 74 6.90 -7.89 11.68
C ILE A 74 6.20 -8.05 13.02
N PRO A 75 6.10 -6.96 13.81
CA PRO A 75 5.36 -7.00 15.07
C PRO A 75 3.88 -7.29 14.84
N ILE A 76 3.30 -8.14 15.69
CA ILE A 76 1.88 -8.45 15.61
C ILE A 76 1.01 -7.19 15.82
N GLY A 77 1.47 -6.26 16.63
CA GLY A 77 0.78 -4.97 16.83
C GLY A 77 0.65 -4.17 15.55
N PHE A 78 1.66 -4.21 14.68
CA PHE A 78 1.59 -3.58 13.37
C PHE A 78 0.45 -4.17 12.51
N VAL A 79 0.34 -5.49 12.47
CA VAL A 79 -0.71 -6.17 11.69
C VAL A 79 -2.09 -5.79 12.19
N ARG A 80 -2.29 -5.84 13.51
CA ARG A 80 -3.56 -5.49 14.14
C ARG A 80 -3.94 -4.03 13.92
N ASP A 81 -2.99 -3.12 14.16
CA ASP A 81 -3.24 -1.69 14.05
C ASP A 81 -3.47 -1.27 12.61
N LEU A 82 -2.75 -1.88 11.66
CA LEU A 82 -2.96 -1.62 10.25
C LEU A 82 -4.39 -2.01 9.83
N GLU A 83 -4.82 -3.22 10.17
CA GLU A 83 -6.17 -3.68 9.82
C GLU A 83 -7.27 -2.85 10.49
N ALA A 84 -6.99 -2.29 11.67
CA ALA A 84 -7.91 -1.42 12.38
C ALA A 84 -7.85 0.04 11.91
N CYS A 85 -7.06 0.35 10.90
CA CYS A 85 -6.82 1.70 10.39
C CYS A 85 -6.32 2.69 11.44
N LYS A 86 -5.54 2.21 12.41
CA LYS A 86 -4.95 3.05 13.46
C LYS A 86 -3.61 3.67 13.08
N ILE A 87 -3.01 3.22 11.99
CA ILE A 87 -1.72 3.72 11.51
C ILE A 87 -1.98 4.70 10.37
N HIS A 88 -1.65 5.97 10.58
CA HIS A 88 -1.89 7.03 9.59
C HIS A 88 -0.83 7.08 8.49
N ASN A 89 0.38 6.61 8.78
CA ASN A 89 1.51 6.65 7.84
C ASN A 89 2.31 5.35 7.94
N PRO A 90 1.80 4.25 7.35
CA PRO A 90 2.48 2.97 7.46
C PRO A 90 3.82 2.99 6.73
N ASP A 91 4.83 2.44 7.40
CA ASP A 91 6.17 2.26 6.83
C ASP A 91 6.11 1.34 5.62
N SER A 92 6.62 1.79 4.48
CA SER A 92 6.58 1.03 3.23
C SER A 92 7.29 -0.31 3.33
N TYR A 93 8.39 -0.38 4.07
CA TYR A 93 9.10 -1.64 4.27
C TYR A 93 8.26 -2.62 5.09
N LEU A 94 7.58 -2.16 6.14
CA LEU A 94 6.70 -3.03 6.93
C LEU A 94 5.50 -3.51 6.10
N VAL A 95 4.98 -2.68 5.22
CA VAL A 95 3.92 -3.09 4.27
C VAL A 95 4.44 -4.17 3.32
N TYR A 96 5.65 -4.01 2.81
CA TYR A 96 6.31 -5.03 1.99
C TYR A 96 6.42 -6.35 2.76
N CYS A 97 6.89 -6.32 4.01
CA CYS A 97 6.99 -7.49 4.85
C CYS A 97 5.61 -8.12 5.12
N LEU A 98 4.60 -7.28 5.31
CA LEU A 98 3.22 -7.75 5.49
C LEU A 98 2.75 -8.56 4.28
N THR A 99 3.03 -8.09 3.06
CA THR A 99 2.64 -8.84 1.85
C THR A 99 3.31 -10.19 1.79
N PHE A 100 4.56 -10.27 2.24
CA PHE A 100 5.26 -11.53 2.36
C PHE A 100 4.56 -12.48 3.36
N GLY A 101 4.14 -11.93 4.50
CA GLY A 101 3.38 -12.69 5.50
C GLY A 101 2.01 -13.14 4.99
N LEU A 102 1.38 -12.36 4.13
CA LEU A 102 0.11 -12.71 3.48
C LEU A 102 0.27 -13.67 2.31
N GLY A 103 1.51 -13.88 1.83
CA GLY A 103 1.77 -14.76 0.70
C GLY A 103 1.30 -14.21 -0.64
N ILE A 104 1.34 -12.90 -0.82
CA ILE A 104 1.01 -12.24 -2.07
C ILE A 104 2.19 -11.37 -2.52
N PRO A 105 2.54 -11.33 -3.82
CA PRO A 105 3.59 -10.46 -4.31
C PRO A 105 3.28 -8.99 -4.01
N TYR A 106 4.29 -8.24 -3.56
CA TYR A 106 4.14 -6.83 -3.20
C TYR A 106 3.56 -6.00 -4.35
N THR A 107 4.04 -6.20 -5.56
CA THR A 107 3.56 -5.47 -6.73
C THR A 107 2.08 -5.74 -7.01
N ARG A 108 1.65 -7.00 -6.85
CA ARG A 108 0.23 -7.37 -7.01
C ARG A 108 -0.63 -6.72 -5.93
N PHE A 109 -0.15 -6.72 -4.69
CA PHE A 109 -0.83 -6.09 -3.56
C PHE A 109 -1.01 -4.59 -3.83
N GLU A 110 0.05 -3.90 -4.22
CA GLU A 110 0.01 -2.46 -4.52
C GLU A 110 -0.96 -2.13 -5.65
N LYS A 111 -0.97 -2.92 -6.71
CA LYS A 111 -1.93 -2.74 -7.81
C LYS A 111 -3.38 -2.92 -7.35
N ARG A 112 -3.63 -3.88 -6.48
CA ARG A 112 -4.97 -4.11 -5.92
C ARG A 112 -5.39 -2.97 -4.99
N VAL A 113 -4.46 -2.45 -4.19
CA VAL A 113 -4.70 -1.26 -3.35
C VAL A 113 -5.10 -0.07 -4.22
N ASP A 114 -4.34 0.21 -5.27
CA ASP A 114 -4.64 1.31 -6.19
C ASP A 114 -6.01 1.16 -6.84
N ARG A 115 -6.33 -0.05 -7.28
CA ARG A 115 -7.62 -0.34 -7.89
C ARG A 115 -8.78 -0.13 -6.91
N LEU A 116 -8.62 -0.62 -5.69
CA LEU A 116 -9.64 -0.48 -4.66
C LEU A 116 -9.82 0.99 -4.25
N ALA A 117 -8.72 1.73 -4.14
CA ALA A 117 -8.76 3.14 -3.80
C ALA A 117 -9.48 4.00 -4.85
N LYS A 118 -9.47 3.57 -6.10
CA LYS A 118 -10.13 4.26 -7.21
C LYS A 118 -11.59 3.84 -7.40
N THR A 119 -12.04 2.81 -6.69
CA THR A 119 -13.42 2.35 -6.80
C THR A 119 -14.35 3.34 -6.11
N PRO A 120 -15.37 3.87 -6.82
CA PRO A 120 -16.32 4.78 -6.18
C PRO A 120 -17.10 4.07 -5.07
N LEU A 121 -17.40 4.81 -4.02
CA LEU A 121 -18.19 4.31 -2.91
C LEU A 121 -19.65 4.75 -3.08
N ASP A 122 -20.58 3.89 -2.68
CA ASP A 122 -22.00 4.24 -2.61
C ASP A 122 -22.29 5.03 -1.32
N GLU A 123 -23.54 5.43 -1.12
CA GLU A 123 -24.00 6.18 0.05
C GLU A 123 -23.77 5.45 1.38
N ASN A 124 -23.53 4.13 1.37
CA ASN A 124 -23.23 3.31 2.54
C ASN A 124 -21.73 2.96 2.65
N ASP A 125 -20.88 3.72 1.99
CA ASP A 125 -19.41 3.51 1.91
C ASP A 125 -19.03 2.14 1.36
N ARG A 126 -19.87 1.57 0.49
CA ARG A 126 -19.59 0.30 -0.18
C ARG A 126 -19.06 0.54 -1.60
N PRO A 127 -18.09 -0.24 -2.06
CA PRO A 127 -17.60 -0.10 -3.44
C PRO A 127 -18.72 -0.35 -4.44
N ILE A 128 -18.90 0.60 -5.36
CA ILE A 128 -19.84 0.43 -6.45
C ILE A 128 -19.20 -0.48 -7.49
N ARG A 129 -19.77 -1.65 -7.68
CA ARG A 129 -19.31 -2.56 -8.73
C ARG A 129 -19.96 -2.14 -10.04
N LYS A 130 -19.12 -1.97 -11.08
CA LYS A 130 -19.65 -1.83 -12.42
C LYS A 130 -20.42 -3.10 -12.76
N ASN A 131 -21.68 -2.94 -13.14
CA ASN A 131 -22.47 -4.05 -13.63
C ASN A 131 -21.78 -4.63 -14.84
N LYS A 132 -21.24 -5.84 -14.69
CA LYS A 132 -20.78 -6.59 -15.84
C LYS A 132 -22.03 -7.04 -16.57
N LYS A 133 -22.27 -6.48 -17.74
CA LYS A 133 -23.26 -7.07 -18.64
C LYS A 133 -22.84 -8.49 -18.93
N LYS A 134 -23.70 -9.37 -18.52
CA LYS A 134 -23.53 -10.78 -18.87
C LYS A 134 -23.74 -11.00 -20.35
#